data_5e307e6bc39ab1d65012e1cf9df877a5
#
_entry.id   5e307e6bc39ab1d65012e1cf9df877a5
#
_cell.length_a   1.000
_cell.length_b   1.000
_cell.length_c   1.000
_cell.angle_alpha   90.00
_cell.angle_beta   90.00
_cell.angle_gamma   90.00
#
_symmetry.space_group_name_H-M   'P 1'
#
loop_
_entity.id
_entity.type
_entity.pdbx_description
1 polymer ?
#
loop_
_entity_poly.entity_id
_entity_poly.type
_entity_poly.pdbx_seq_one_letter_code
_entity_poly.pdbx_strand_id
1 'polypeptide(L)'
;FDNDPSGVRLSFELQNHWSYDASDNVRMALIATSWAELSKRIDLVSKAIADKGKWGFLASQGILVTDEDAMPEGAKVAHMYPGQGSQYVGMTLDLYKRFKGVQDVWAKSDITMSDVLGGETLSSFVLRTNLSDEEKKEAEFKLKQTEYTQPAMLTADLAIESALNAYGFKPDMVAGHSL
;
A
#
# COMPACT_ATOMS: atom_id res chain seq x y z
N PHE A 1 -7.93 -4.82 -23.97
CA PHE A 1 -7.19 -4.00 -22.98
C PHE A 1 -7.63 -2.53 -22.94
N ASP A 2 -8.28 -2.01 -24.00
CA ASP A 2 -8.49 -0.58 -24.17
C ASP A 2 -9.62 0.05 -23.33
N ASN A 3 -10.37 -0.73 -22.55
CA ASN A 3 -11.60 -0.26 -21.90
C ASN A 3 -11.69 -0.49 -20.38
N ASP A 4 -10.60 -0.88 -19.69
CA ASP A 4 -10.62 -0.97 -18.24
C ASP A 4 -9.80 0.16 -17.59
N PRO A 5 -10.44 1.27 -17.19
CA PRO A 5 -9.74 2.39 -16.56
C PRO A 5 -9.21 2.09 -15.15
N SER A 6 -9.63 0.98 -14.53
CA SER A 6 -9.23 0.63 -13.16
C SER A 6 -7.93 -0.17 -13.08
N GLY A 7 -7.50 -0.81 -14.17
CA GLY A 7 -6.38 -1.75 -14.17
C GLY A 7 -6.61 -3.07 -13.41
N VAL A 8 -7.72 -3.19 -12.69
CA VAL A 8 -8.04 -4.37 -11.87
C VAL A 8 -8.27 -5.60 -12.74
N ARG A 9 -8.94 -5.44 -13.86
CA ARG A 9 -9.21 -6.53 -14.79
C ARG A 9 -7.93 -7.07 -15.45
N LEU A 10 -6.99 -6.19 -15.80
CA LEU A 10 -5.70 -6.61 -16.32
C LEU A 10 -4.92 -7.43 -15.29
N SER A 11 -4.88 -6.98 -14.06
CA SER A 11 -4.22 -7.71 -12.97
C SER A 11 -4.78 -9.11 -12.82
N PHE A 12 -6.11 -9.26 -12.88
CA PHE A 12 -6.79 -10.55 -12.81
C PHE A 12 -6.50 -11.45 -14.03
N GLU A 13 -6.53 -10.89 -15.25
CA GLU A 13 -6.25 -11.65 -16.47
C GLU A 13 -4.77 -12.08 -16.54
N LEU A 14 -3.84 -11.24 -16.14
CA LEU A 14 -2.42 -11.61 -16.06
C LEU A 14 -2.17 -12.73 -15.04
N GLN A 15 -2.83 -12.71 -13.89
CA GLN A 15 -2.73 -13.78 -12.90
C GLN A 15 -3.25 -15.13 -13.43
N ASN A 16 -4.26 -15.12 -14.28
CA ASN A 16 -4.81 -16.35 -14.87
C ASN A 16 -3.99 -16.90 -16.05
N HIS A 17 -3.14 -16.08 -16.65
CA HIS A 17 -2.32 -16.48 -17.81
C HIS A 17 -0.85 -16.77 -17.45
N TRP A 18 -0.44 -16.49 -16.23
CA TRP A 18 0.93 -16.74 -15.78
C TRP A 18 1.05 -18.06 -15.04
N SER A 19 1.90 -18.94 -15.56
CA SER A 19 2.51 -20.00 -14.78
C SER A 19 3.76 -19.42 -14.11
N TYR A 20 3.76 -19.30 -12.78
CA TYR A 20 4.96 -19.05 -12.01
C TYR A 20 5.81 -20.32 -12.06
N ASP A 21 6.98 -20.26 -12.70
CA ASP A 21 7.98 -21.31 -12.62
C ASP A 21 9.01 -20.90 -11.57
N ALA A 22 9.10 -21.66 -10.49
CA ALA A 22 10.07 -21.41 -9.41
C ALA A 22 11.52 -21.56 -9.86
N SER A 23 11.75 -22.17 -11.03
CA SER A 23 13.08 -22.31 -11.63
C SER A 23 13.50 -21.08 -12.43
N ASP A 24 12.62 -20.10 -12.66
CA ASP A 24 12.97 -18.86 -13.31
C ASP A 24 13.93 -18.06 -12.44
N ASN A 25 15.12 -17.80 -12.97
CA ASN A 25 16.19 -17.09 -12.24
C ASN A 25 15.97 -15.57 -12.19
N VAL A 26 15.12 -15.01 -13.04
CA VAL A 26 14.87 -13.56 -13.11
C VAL A 26 13.41 -13.28 -12.78
N ARG A 27 13.17 -12.46 -11.77
CA ARG A 27 11.84 -12.01 -11.36
C ARG A 27 11.74 -10.51 -11.55
N MET A 28 10.56 -10.05 -11.94
CA MET A 28 10.29 -8.64 -12.15
C MET A 28 8.95 -8.25 -11.52
N ALA A 29 8.94 -7.09 -10.87
CA ALA A 29 7.72 -6.41 -10.45
C ALA A 29 7.69 -5.02 -11.08
N LEU A 30 6.54 -4.62 -11.61
CA LEU A 30 6.34 -3.36 -12.28
C LEU A 30 5.11 -2.67 -11.71
N ILE A 31 5.25 -1.41 -11.32
CA ILE A 31 4.17 -0.56 -10.81
C ILE A 31 3.80 0.44 -11.89
N ALA A 32 2.52 0.62 -12.19
CA ALA A 32 2.04 1.63 -13.13
C ALA A 32 0.67 2.17 -12.69
N THR A 33 0.47 3.48 -12.86
CA THR A 33 -0.78 4.18 -12.50
C THR A 33 -1.71 4.37 -13.70
N SER A 34 -1.25 4.07 -14.91
CA SER A 34 -2.01 4.17 -16.15
C SER A 34 -1.51 3.19 -17.21
N TRP A 35 -2.33 2.90 -18.21
CA TRP A 35 -1.96 2.07 -19.37
C TRP A 35 -0.80 2.65 -20.18
N ALA A 36 -0.77 3.97 -20.36
CA ALA A 36 0.32 4.64 -21.05
C ALA A 36 1.65 4.48 -20.29
N GLU A 37 1.61 4.57 -18.97
CA GLU A 37 2.78 4.36 -18.13
C GLU A 37 3.22 2.90 -18.15
N LEU A 38 2.29 1.95 -18.09
CA LEU A 38 2.58 0.52 -18.20
C LEU A 38 3.29 0.20 -19.52
N SER A 39 2.76 0.67 -20.65
CA SER A 39 3.36 0.47 -21.98
C SER A 39 4.77 1.03 -22.03
N LYS A 40 4.98 2.26 -21.56
CA LYS A 40 6.29 2.90 -21.48
C LYS A 40 7.27 2.10 -20.63
N ARG A 41 6.83 1.56 -19.49
CA ARG A 41 7.69 0.77 -18.61
C ARG A 41 8.04 -0.59 -19.22
N ILE A 42 7.11 -1.24 -19.92
CA ILE A 42 7.38 -2.47 -20.69
C ILE A 42 8.43 -2.22 -21.77
N ASP A 43 8.36 -1.10 -22.48
CA ASP A 43 9.37 -0.72 -23.48
C ASP A 43 10.75 -0.48 -22.86
N LEU A 44 10.80 0.08 -21.65
CA LEU A 44 12.07 0.23 -20.91
C LEU A 44 12.65 -1.11 -20.51
N VAL A 45 11.82 -2.00 -20.00
CA VAL A 45 12.21 -3.37 -19.63
C VAL A 45 12.80 -4.10 -20.83
N SER A 46 12.11 -4.12 -21.96
CA SER A 46 12.57 -4.83 -23.16
C SER A 46 13.94 -4.35 -23.67
N LYS A 47 14.31 -3.10 -23.40
CA LYS A 47 15.60 -2.50 -23.79
C LYS A 47 16.71 -2.66 -22.75
N ALA A 48 16.37 -2.96 -21.51
CA ALA A 48 17.32 -2.85 -20.40
C ALA A 48 17.44 -4.11 -19.54
N ILE A 49 16.48 -5.03 -19.58
CA ILE A 49 16.45 -6.19 -18.67
C ILE A 49 17.65 -7.13 -18.84
N ALA A 50 18.16 -7.27 -20.05
CA ALA A 50 19.32 -8.13 -20.35
C ALA A 50 20.64 -7.59 -19.78
N ASP A 51 20.69 -6.32 -19.39
CA ASP A 51 21.87 -5.66 -18.85
C ASP A 51 21.68 -5.37 -17.36
N LYS A 52 22.25 -6.23 -16.50
CA LYS A 52 22.17 -6.07 -15.04
C LYS A 52 22.66 -4.69 -14.56
N GLY A 53 23.60 -4.06 -15.24
CA GLY A 53 24.07 -2.71 -14.90
C GLY A 53 22.98 -1.65 -15.00
N LYS A 54 21.89 -1.92 -15.72
CA LYS A 54 20.73 -1.01 -15.85
C LYS A 54 19.61 -1.28 -14.85
N TRP A 55 19.67 -2.32 -14.04
CA TRP A 55 18.61 -2.64 -13.11
C TRP A 55 18.39 -1.57 -12.03
N GLY A 56 19.47 -0.92 -11.58
CA GLY A 56 19.36 0.25 -10.69
C GLY A 56 18.58 1.42 -11.31
N PHE A 57 18.79 1.66 -12.61
CA PHE A 57 17.99 2.63 -13.36
C PHE A 57 16.53 2.18 -13.48
N LEU A 58 16.27 0.92 -13.81
CA LEU A 58 14.91 0.37 -13.86
C LEU A 58 14.19 0.55 -12.51
N ALA A 59 14.88 0.27 -11.40
CA ALA A 59 14.31 0.45 -10.05
C ALA A 59 13.88 1.90 -9.79
N SER A 60 14.66 2.90 -10.24
CA SER A 60 14.29 4.31 -10.14
C SER A 60 13.05 4.69 -10.96
N GLN A 61 12.68 3.86 -11.94
CA GLN A 61 11.48 4.01 -12.76
C GLN A 61 10.29 3.17 -12.27
N GLY A 62 10.38 2.60 -11.06
CA GLY A 62 9.32 1.74 -10.49
C GLY A 62 9.27 0.35 -11.13
N ILE A 63 10.41 -0.15 -11.64
CA ILE A 63 10.56 -1.49 -12.21
C ILE A 63 11.62 -2.21 -11.40
N LEU A 64 11.21 -3.15 -10.57
CA LEU A 64 12.09 -3.95 -9.74
C LEU A 64 12.46 -5.24 -10.48
N VAL A 65 13.74 -5.50 -10.64
CA VAL A 65 14.26 -6.73 -11.27
C VAL A 65 15.24 -7.37 -10.31
N THR A 66 15.13 -8.68 -10.13
CA THR A 66 16.08 -9.46 -9.33
C THR A 66 16.32 -10.83 -9.98
N ASP A 67 17.53 -11.34 -9.84
CA ASP A 67 17.93 -12.71 -10.13
C ASP A 67 18.44 -13.44 -8.87
N GLU A 68 18.21 -12.84 -7.70
CA GLU A 68 18.48 -13.50 -6.42
C GLU A 68 17.60 -14.75 -6.27
N ASP A 69 18.09 -15.73 -5.54
CA ASP A 69 17.33 -16.93 -5.22
C ASP A 69 15.98 -16.59 -4.56
N ALA A 70 15.00 -17.44 -4.77
CA ALA A 70 13.75 -17.36 -4.03
C ALA A 70 14.03 -17.43 -2.53
N MET A 71 13.13 -16.85 -1.72
CA MET A 71 13.24 -16.97 -0.26
C MET A 71 13.38 -18.45 0.11
N PRO A 72 14.30 -18.79 1.01
CA PRO A 72 14.48 -20.18 1.45
C PRO A 72 13.16 -20.76 1.99
N GLU A 73 12.98 -22.07 1.82
CA GLU A 73 11.85 -22.75 2.44
C GLU A 73 11.86 -22.52 3.97
N GLY A 74 10.72 -22.12 4.53
CA GLY A 74 10.61 -21.78 5.96
C GLY A 74 11.09 -20.36 6.33
N ALA A 75 11.48 -19.54 5.37
CA ALA A 75 11.76 -18.13 5.63
C ALA A 75 10.54 -17.43 6.26
N LYS A 76 10.82 -16.52 7.20
CA LYS A 76 9.81 -15.83 7.99
C LYS A 76 9.57 -14.43 7.47
N VAL A 77 8.31 -13.99 7.45
CA VAL A 77 7.89 -12.65 7.07
C VAL A 77 7.65 -11.81 8.33
N ALA A 78 8.33 -10.66 8.42
CA ALA A 78 8.08 -9.67 9.46
C ALA A 78 7.35 -8.46 8.86
N HIS A 79 6.20 -8.08 9.45
CA HIS A 79 5.59 -6.78 9.17
C HIS A 79 6.14 -5.75 10.16
N MET A 80 6.60 -4.62 9.64
CA MET A 80 7.11 -3.50 10.42
C MET A 80 6.12 -2.35 10.34
N TYR A 81 5.69 -1.84 11.49
CA TYR A 81 4.71 -0.77 11.60
C TYR A 81 5.39 0.54 11.99
N PRO A 82 5.13 1.65 11.25
CA PRO A 82 5.66 2.96 11.62
C PRO A 82 4.90 3.53 12.81
N GLY A 83 5.56 4.48 13.49
CA GLY A 83 4.97 5.19 14.61
C GLY A 83 4.60 6.64 14.28
N GLN A 84 4.51 7.45 15.37
CA GLN A 84 4.23 8.89 15.26
C GLN A 84 5.24 9.59 14.35
N GLY A 85 4.74 10.49 13.50
CA GLY A 85 5.50 11.19 12.47
C GLY A 85 5.22 10.68 11.05
N SER A 86 4.62 9.49 10.90
CA SER A 86 4.26 8.92 9.60
C SER A 86 2.82 9.22 9.17
N GLN A 87 2.02 9.86 10.03
CA GLN A 87 0.63 10.20 9.75
C GLN A 87 0.49 11.31 8.71
N TYR A 88 -0.54 11.21 7.89
CA TYR A 88 -0.96 12.26 6.98
C TYR A 88 -2.46 12.14 6.67
N VAL A 89 -3.08 13.27 6.30
CA VAL A 89 -4.49 13.29 5.89
C VAL A 89 -4.65 12.55 4.57
N GLY A 90 -5.60 11.64 4.51
CA GLY A 90 -5.84 10.77 3.35
C GLY A 90 -5.07 9.45 3.38
N MET A 91 -4.30 9.17 4.44
CA MET A 91 -3.65 7.85 4.57
C MET A 91 -4.69 6.72 4.54
N THR A 92 -4.40 5.67 3.78
CA THR A 92 -5.27 4.51 3.51
C THR A 92 -6.56 4.79 2.74
N LEU A 93 -6.84 6.03 2.32
CA LEU A 93 -8.10 6.38 1.65
C LEU A 93 -8.36 5.56 0.38
N ASP A 94 -7.35 5.32 -0.45
CA ASP A 94 -7.50 4.53 -1.67
C ASP A 94 -7.75 3.04 -1.38
N LEU A 95 -7.18 2.53 -0.30
CA LEU A 95 -7.49 1.19 0.20
C LEU A 95 -8.92 1.13 0.76
N TYR A 96 -9.33 2.16 1.52
CA TYR A 96 -10.69 2.28 2.04
C TYR A 96 -11.76 2.23 0.94
N LYS A 97 -11.51 2.89 -0.19
CA LYS A 97 -12.43 2.88 -1.33
C LYS A 97 -12.57 1.50 -2.00
N ARG A 98 -11.56 0.63 -1.87
CA ARG A 98 -11.46 -0.63 -2.61
C ARG A 98 -11.71 -1.87 -1.77
N PHE A 99 -11.37 -1.86 -0.48
CA PHE A 99 -11.35 -3.05 0.36
C PHE A 99 -12.37 -2.95 1.50
N LYS A 100 -13.32 -3.87 1.51
CA LYS A 100 -14.31 -3.96 2.60
C LYS A 100 -13.65 -4.17 3.97
N GLY A 101 -12.61 -5.00 4.05
CA GLY A 101 -11.87 -5.22 5.29
C GLY A 101 -11.23 -3.94 5.85
N VAL A 102 -10.74 -3.06 4.98
CA VAL A 102 -10.23 -1.74 5.37
C VAL A 102 -11.34 -0.85 5.93
N GLN A 103 -12.52 -0.85 5.28
CA GLN A 103 -13.70 -0.12 5.77
C GLN A 103 -14.14 -0.61 7.15
N ASP A 104 -14.12 -1.92 7.37
CA ASP A 104 -14.51 -2.52 8.65
C ASP A 104 -13.53 -2.16 9.77
N VAL A 105 -12.24 -2.09 9.49
CA VAL A 105 -11.21 -1.64 10.45
C VAL A 105 -11.48 -0.18 10.86
N TRP A 106 -11.67 0.73 9.90
CA TRP A 106 -11.97 2.13 10.19
C TRP A 106 -13.27 2.30 10.96
N ALA A 107 -14.34 1.60 10.56
CA ALA A 107 -15.63 1.65 11.25
C ALA A 107 -15.54 1.17 12.72
N LYS A 108 -14.78 0.10 12.96
CA LYS A 108 -14.53 -0.41 14.31
C LYS A 108 -13.75 0.60 15.16
N SER A 109 -12.73 1.21 14.58
CA SER A 109 -11.93 2.24 15.26
C SER A 109 -12.75 3.50 15.58
N ASP A 110 -13.62 3.93 14.68
CA ASP A 110 -14.53 5.05 14.89
C ASP A 110 -15.44 4.79 16.10
N ILE A 111 -16.04 3.60 16.18
CA ILE A 111 -16.89 3.22 17.32
C ILE A 111 -16.06 3.20 18.61
N THR A 112 -14.87 2.61 18.58
CA THR A 112 -14.01 2.44 19.78
C THR A 112 -13.53 3.79 20.32
N MET A 113 -13.26 4.74 19.44
CA MET A 113 -12.66 6.03 19.80
C MET A 113 -13.70 7.14 20.00
N SER A 114 -14.98 6.92 19.68
CA SER A 114 -16.02 7.94 19.71
C SER A 114 -16.10 8.67 21.05
N ASP A 115 -16.12 7.92 22.16
CA ASP A 115 -16.25 8.52 23.50
C ASP A 115 -15.02 9.34 23.88
N VAL A 116 -13.84 8.87 23.49
CA VAL A 116 -12.54 9.54 23.77
C VAL A 116 -12.39 10.82 22.96
N LEU A 117 -12.91 10.82 21.73
CA LEU A 117 -12.83 11.96 20.80
C LEU A 117 -14.07 12.88 20.85
N GLY A 118 -14.87 12.79 21.92
CA GLY A 118 -16.01 13.68 22.11
C GLY A 118 -17.13 13.52 21.07
N GLY A 119 -17.28 12.32 20.52
CA GLY A 119 -18.27 11.99 19.49
C GLY A 119 -17.75 12.15 18.05
N GLU A 120 -16.52 12.63 17.85
CA GLU A 120 -15.89 12.65 16.53
C GLU A 120 -15.39 11.25 16.14
N THR A 121 -15.30 11.00 14.83
CA THR A 121 -14.74 9.76 14.29
C THR A 121 -13.34 9.99 13.70
N LEU A 122 -12.45 9.01 13.85
CA LEU A 122 -11.12 9.06 13.27
C LEU A 122 -11.19 9.22 11.74
N SER A 123 -12.11 8.50 11.10
CA SER A 123 -12.30 8.54 9.65
C SER A 123 -12.70 9.93 9.16
N SER A 124 -13.44 10.72 9.95
CA SER A 124 -13.96 12.04 9.56
C SER A 124 -12.86 13.08 9.33
N PHE A 125 -11.70 12.95 9.95
CA PHE A 125 -10.57 13.86 9.74
C PHE A 125 -9.37 13.22 9.06
N VAL A 126 -9.25 11.90 9.05
CA VAL A 126 -8.16 11.21 8.35
C VAL A 126 -8.52 10.93 6.89
N LEU A 127 -9.70 10.36 6.61
CA LEU A 127 -10.11 9.93 5.26
C LEU A 127 -10.77 11.07 4.45
N ARG A 128 -10.23 12.27 4.56
CA ARG A 128 -10.77 13.46 3.87
C ARG A 128 -10.21 13.62 2.47
N THR A 129 -11.05 14.17 1.58
CA THR A 129 -10.72 14.50 0.19
C THR A 129 -11.13 15.91 -0.16
N ASN A 130 -10.56 16.46 -1.22
CA ASN A 130 -10.95 17.76 -1.79
C ASN A 130 -10.91 18.91 -0.77
N LEU A 131 -9.90 18.89 0.11
CA LEU A 131 -9.69 19.96 1.08
C LEU A 131 -9.06 21.17 0.43
N SER A 132 -9.49 22.38 0.84
CA SER A 132 -8.72 23.59 0.63
C SER A 132 -7.38 23.53 1.36
N ASP A 133 -6.45 24.42 1.02
CA ASP A 133 -5.13 24.45 1.66
C ASP A 133 -5.25 24.77 3.17
N GLU A 134 -6.22 25.61 3.55
CA GLU A 134 -6.52 25.93 4.95
C GLU A 134 -7.06 24.74 5.71
N GLU A 135 -8.08 24.06 5.16
CA GLU A 135 -8.69 22.86 5.77
C GLU A 135 -7.66 21.72 5.90
N LYS A 136 -6.77 21.58 4.92
CA LYS A 136 -5.70 20.59 4.98
C LYS A 136 -4.71 20.88 6.11
N LYS A 137 -4.28 22.14 6.26
CA LYS A 137 -3.39 22.55 7.35
C LYS A 137 -4.04 22.32 8.72
N GLU A 138 -5.32 22.64 8.86
CA GLU A 138 -6.06 22.42 10.11
C GLU A 138 -6.13 20.93 10.44
N ALA A 139 -6.52 20.09 9.48
CA ALA A 139 -6.61 18.64 9.65
C ALA A 139 -5.24 18.01 9.98
N GLU A 140 -4.16 18.44 9.30
CA GLU A 140 -2.81 18.00 9.59
C GLU A 140 -2.34 18.45 10.97
N PHE A 141 -2.70 19.67 11.40
CA PHE A 141 -2.38 20.16 12.75
C PHE A 141 -3.10 19.34 13.82
N LYS A 142 -4.39 19.06 13.64
CA LYS A 142 -5.17 18.21 14.52
C LYS A 142 -4.58 16.79 14.58
N LEU A 143 -4.24 16.23 13.44
CA LEU A 143 -3.67 14.88 13.33
C LEU A 143 -2.27 14.76 13.94
N LYS A 144 -1.56 15.85 14.23
CA LYS A 144 -0.28 15.84 14.94
C LYS A 144 -0.42 15.71 16.47
N GLN A 145 -1.60 15.93 17.01
CA GLN A 145 -1.84 15.79 18.44
C GLN A 145 -1.90 14.31 18.80
N THR A 146 -1.26 13.92 19.90
CA THR A 146 -1.02 12.51 20.26
C THR A 146 -2.33 11.72 20.39
N GLU A 147 -3.37 12.33 20.96
CA GLU A 147 -4.69 11.72 21.13
C GLU A 147 -5.37 11.35 19.81
N TYR A 148 -5.01 12.01 18.70
CA TYR A 148 -5.48 11.67 17.35
C TYR A 148 -4.47 10.83 16.58
N THR A 149 -3.17 11.14 16.71
CA THR A 149 -2.11 10.46 15.96
C THR A 149 -2.06 8.97 16.27
N GLN A 150 -2.01 8.61 17.56
CA GLN A 150 -1.81 7.20 17.94
C GLN A 150 -2.94 6.30 17.47
N PRO A 151 -4.23 6.57 17.76
CA PRO A 151 -5.30 5.71 17.27
C PRO A 151 -5.42 5.75 15.74
N ALA A 152 -5.12 6.88 15.08
CA ALA A 152 -5.16 6.96 13.63
C ALA A 152 -4.06 6.10 12.98
N MET A 153 -2.84 6.11 13.53
CA MET A 153 -1.74 5.27 13.04
C MET A 153 -2.04 3.79 13.23
N LEU A 154 -2.44 3.36 14.43
CA LEU A 154 -2.83 1.97 14.68
C LEU A 154 -3.96 1.50 13.74
N THR A 155 -4.93 2.38 13.49
CA THR A 155 -6.02 2.07 12.56
C THR A 155 -5.50 1.93 11.13
N ALA A 156 -4.61 2.82 10.69
CA ALA A 156 -4.02 2.76 9.35
C ALA A 156 -3.17 1.49 9.18
N ASP A 157 -2.39 1.13 10.17
CA ASP A 157 -1.56 -0.08 10.17
C ASP A 157 -2.42 -1.34 10.03
N LEU A 158 -3.47 -1.48 10.86
CA LEU A 158 -4.42 -2.59 10.79
C LEU A 158 -5.20 -2.60 9.46
N ALA A 159 -5.51 -1.42 8.91
CA ALA A 159 -6.18 -1.29 7.62
C ALA A 159 -5.29 -1.78 6.47
N ILE A 160 -4.01 -1.41 6.47
CA ILE A 160 -3.02 -1.90 5.49
C ILE A 160 -2.84 -3.41 5.64
N GLU A 161 -2.72 -3.90 6.87
CA GLU A 161 -2.62 -5.34 7.11
C GLU A 161 -3.85 -6.10 6.61
N SER A 162 -5.04 -5.57 6.84
CA SER A 162 -6.28 -6.16 6.30
C SER A 162 -6.24 -6.26 4.77
N ALA A 163 -5.73 -5.24 4.08
CA ALA A 163 -5.56 -5.27 2.63
C ALA A 163 -4.51 -6.30 2.19
N LEU A 164 -3.37 -6.37 2.85
CA LEU A 164 -2.31 -7.36 2.58
C LEU A 164 -2.80 -8.79 2.79
N ASN A 165 -3.55 -9.03 3.87
CA ASN A 165 -4.15 -10.31 4.17
C ASN A 165 -5.13 -10.79 3.08
N ALA A 166 -5.85 -9.87 2.42
CA ALA A 166 -6.73 -10.20 1.30
C ALA A 166 -5.97 -10.76 0.08
N TYR A 167 -4.68 -10.44 -0.03
CA TYR A 167 -3.77 -11.01 -1.03
C TYR A 167 -2.93 -12.18 -0.53
N GLY A 168 -3.20 -12.68 0.67
CA GLY A 168 -2.47 -13.81 1.25
C GLY A 168 -1.13 -13.46 1.91
N PHE A 169 -0.75 -12.18 1.98
CA PHE A 169 0.43 -11.73 2.71
C PHE A 169 0.12 -11.69 4.20
N LYS A 170 0.62 -12.68 4.93
CA LYS A 170 0.48 -12.77 6.39
C LYS A 170 1.84 -12.74 7.05
N PRO A 171 2.01 -12.00 8.15
CA PRO A 171 3.26 -12.00 8.88
C PRO A 171 3.38 -13.25 9.76
N ASP A 172 4.62 -13.74 9.91
CA ASP A 172 4.99 -14.67 10.97
C ASP A 172 5.31 -13.92 12.27
N MET A 173 5.71 -12.67 12.16
CA MET A 173 6.03 -11.79 13.29
C MET A 173 5.76 -10.33 12.92
N VAL A 174 5.58 -9.52 13.95
CA VAL A 174 5.35 -8.08 13.81
C VAL A 174 6.30 -7.30 14.70
N ALA A 175 6.69 -6.11 14.26
CA ALA A 175 7.46 -5.15 15.05
C ALA A 175 6.91 -3.75 14.82
N GLY A 176 6.77 -2.96 15.88
CA GLY A 176 6.34 -1.57 15.84
C GLY A 176 7.45 -0.62 16.24
N HIS A 177 7.34 0.63 15.82
CA HIS A 177 8.23 1.70 16.22
C HIS A 177 7.43 2.86 16.84
N SER A 178 7.82 3.30 18.04
CA SER A 178 7.34 4.54 18.65
C SER A 178 5.82 4.66 18.87
N LEU A 179 5.13 3.58 19.17
CA LEU A 179 3.74 3.55 19.61
C LEU A 179 3.61 2.77 20.90
#